data_d5539dbaad30a6008d5df6c38c80edb0
#
_entry.id   d5539dbaad30a6008d5df6c38c80edb0
#
_cell.length_a   1.000
_cell.length_b   1.000
_cell.length_c   1.000
_cell.angle_alpha   90.00
_cell.angle_beta   90.00
_cell.angle_gamma   90.00
#
_symmetry.space_group_name_H-M   'P 1'
#
loop_
_entity.id
_entity.type
_entity.pdbx_description
1 polymer ?
#
loop_
_entity_poly.entity_id
_entity_poly.type
_entity_poly.pdbx_seq_one_letter_code
_entity_poly.pdbx_strand_id
1 'polypeptide(L)'
;IGIYPLEKIKLPIIYKALEPDKIKFIPLECDREMSGLEILQRHPTGRDYAHLLAGKAKFPIFIDSANNILSMPPIINSQLTGKITEKTKDVFVECSGFDFGILKKCINIIVTSLAEMGGEICQMNLNYGIGDKKISPDLTSEKMKISLENTNKLLGLKLTEKELKKFLEIMGHNYEKGFVSIPAWRVDVLHEVDLIEDVAIAYGYDNFEPSIPSISTIGKEDKKEIIKREMSYILAGLNLLELSNYHLTKKDDQIQKMGFSKKDVLNFVEVENSKTDYNILRSN
;
A
#
# COMPACT_ATOMS: atom_id res chain seq x y z
N ILE A 1 -3.77 -2.74 10.87
CA ILE A 1 -4.44 -4.04 10.69
C ILE A 1 -4.01 -4.95 11.83
N GLY A 2 -4.97 -5.55 12.53
CA GLY A 2 -4.73 -6.55 13.56
C GLY A 2 -5.48 -7.84 13.24
N ILE A 3 -4.86 -8.97 13.59
CA ILE A 3 -5.45 -10.31 13.48
C ILE A 3 -5.32 -10.98 14.84
N TYR A 4 -6.43 -11.54 15.34
CA TYR A 4 -6.51 -12.10 16.68
C TYR A 4 -7.17 -13.47 16.66
N PRO A 5 -6.65 -14.47 17.41
CA PRO A 5 -7.35 -15.74 17.59
C PRO A 5 -8.72 -15.50 18.23
N LEU A 6 -9.79 -15.89 17.56
CA LEU A 6 -11.17 -15.65 18.05
C LEU A 6 -11.42 -16.32 19.39
N GLU A 7 -10.82 -17.47 19.64
CA GLU A 7 -10.92 -18.22 20.91
C GLU A 7 -10.36 -17.50 22.14
N LYS A 8 -9.48 -16.48 21.92
CA LYS A 8 -8.81 -15.73 22.99
C LYS A 8 -9.49 -14.42 23.34
N ILE A 9 -10.54 -14.04 22.62
CA ILE A 9 -11.23 -12.76 22.78
C ILE A 9 -12.72 -12.99 23.05
N LYS A 10 -13.35 -12.02 23.72
CA LYS A 10 -14.80 -12.07 24.05
C LYS A 10 -15.52 -10.89 23.41
N LEU A 11 -16.48 -11.21 22.53
CA LEU A 11 -17.33 -10.18 21.91
C LEU A 11 -18.29 -9.55 22.94
N PRO A 12 -18.69 -8.28 22.74
CA PRO A 12 -18.26 -7.36 21.71
C PRO A 12 -16.86 -6.78 21.92
N ILE A 13 -16.22 -6.38 20.82
CA ILE A 13 -14.96 -5.65 20.85
C ILE A 13 -15.26 -4.14 20.83
N ILE A 14 -14.56 -3.38 21.64
CA ILE A 14 -14.74 -1.94 21.78
C ILE A 14 -13.45 -1.24 21.36
N TYR A 15 -13.57 -0.31 20.42
CA TYR A 15 -12.49 0.61 20.07
C TYR A 15 -12.68 1.92 20.82
N LYS A 16 -11.71 2.31 21.61
CA LYS A 16 -11.75 3.54 22.42
C LYS A 16 -10.35 4.13 22.63
N ALA A 17 -10.30 5.35 23.15
CA ALA A 17 -9.03 6.00 23.52
C ALA A 17 -8.93 6.12 25.04
N LEU A 18 -7.77 5.74 25.60
CA LEU A 18 -7.46 5.85 27.04
C LEU A 18 -6.18 6.67 27.25
N GLU A 19 -6.06 7.23 28.46
CA GLU A 19 -4.81 7.83 28.92
C GLU A 19 -3.70 6.77 28.95
N PRO A 20 -2.48 7.09 28.52
CA PRO A 20 -1.40 6.10 28.37
C PRO A 20 -1.10 5.29 29.62
N ASP A 21 -1.23 5.90 30.81
CA ASP A 21 -0.97 5.25 32.09
C ASP A 21 -2.06 4.23 32.50
N LYS A 22 -3.26 4.37 31.91
CA LYS A 22 -4.37 3.43 32.11
C LYS A 22 -4.32 2.24 31.15
N ILE A 23 -3.43 2.27 30.16
CA ILE A 23 -3.20 1.18 29.22
C ILE A 23 -2.11 0.29 29.80
N LYS A 24 -2.46 -0.95 30.16
CA LYS A 24 -1.51 -1.93 30.68
C LYS A 24 -1.80 -3.30 30.09
N PHE A 25 -0.82 -3.86 29.42
CA PHE A 25 -0.88 -5.20 28.86
C PHE A 25 0.53 -5.72 28.56
N ILE A 26 0.66 -7.00 28.29
CA ILE A 26 1.89 -7.61 27.82
C ILE A 26 1.95 -7.46 26.31
N PRO A 27 2.85 -6.65 25.74
CA PRO A 27 2.99 -6.51 24.29
C PRO A 27 3.41 -7.84 23.64
N LEU A 28 3.07 -8.02 22.38
CA LEU A 28 3.45 -9.19 21.60
C LEU A 28 4.99 -9.39 21.68
N GLU A 29 5.40 -10.66 21.84
CA GLU A 29 6.80 -11.08 22.02
C GLU A 29 7.49 -10.56 23.30
N CYS A 30 6.72 -10.08 24.27
CA CYS A 30 7.20 -9.75 25.59
C CYS A 30 6.66 -10.70 26.63
N ASP A 31 7.33 -10.72 27.81
CA ASP A 31 7.01 -11.56 28.96
C ASP A 31 6.47 -10.77 30.16
N ARG A 32 6.50 -9.43 30.09
CA ARG A 32 6.06 -8.55 31.18
C ARG A 32 5.04 -7.51 30.73
N GLU A 33 4.20 -7.10 31.67
CA GLU A 33 3.25 -6.01 31.50
C GLU A 33 3.99 -4.67 31.34
N MET A 34 3.51 -3.84 30.43
CA MET A 34 4.01 -2.50 30.16
C MET A 34 2.85 -1.51 30.06
N SER A 35 3.09 -0.26 30.51
CA SER A 35 2.16 0.83 30.23
C SER A 35 2.25 1.31 28.78
N GLY A 36 1.25 2.07 28.31
CA GLY A 36 1.27 2.64 26.96
C GLY A 36 2.51 3.47 26.67
N LEU A 37 3.01 4.25 27.67
CA LEU A 37 4.25 5.03 27.53
C LEU A 37 5.49 4.13 27.52
N GLU A 38 5.55 3.11 28.38
CA GLU A 38 6.68 2.18 28.40
C GLU A 38 6.80 1.42 27.09
N ILE A 39 5.66 1.05 26.44
CA ILE A 39 5.66 0.41 25.12
C ILE A 39 6.33 1.31 24.09
N LEU A 40 5.96 2.61 24.02
CA LEU A 40 6.58 3.56 23.08
C LEU A 40 8.08 3.77 23.35
N GLN A 41 8.52 3.65 24.60
CA GLN A 41 9.91 3.89 24.97
C GLN A 41 10.81 2.66 24.87
N ARG A 42 10.27 1.46 25.15
CA ARG A 42 11.07 0.24 25.35
C ARG A 42 10.86 -0.84 24.34
N HIS A 43 9.63 -1.00 23.84
CA HIS A 43 9.34 -2.00 22.83
C HIS A 43 9.96 -1.59 21.47
N PRO A 44 10.61 -2.49 20.71
CA PRO A 44 11.21 -2.15 19.41
C PRO A 44 10.23 -1.44 18.48
N THR A 45 9.09 -2.08 18.16
CA THR A 45 8.02 -1.49 17.35
C THR A 45 7.47 -0.20 17.97
N GLY A 46 7.39 -0.14 19.31
CA GLY A 46 6.97 1.07 20.04
C GLY A 46 7.86 2.25 19.72
N ARG A 47 9.19 2.07 19.77
CA ARG A 47 10.17 3.14 19.45
C ARG A 47 10.11 3.58 18.01
N ASP A 48 9.99 2.62 17.08
CA ASP A 48 9.96 2.91 15.65
C ASP A 48 8.73 3.75 15.27
N TYR A 49 7.59 3.48 15.90
CA TYR A 49 6.29 4.13 15.61
C TYR A 49 5.83 5.11 16.70
N ALA A 50 6.65 5.42 17.71
CA ALA A 50 6.31 6.36 18.79
C ALA A 50 5.81 7.72 18.27
N HIS A 51 6.37 8.19 17.16
CA HIS A 51 6.03 9.47 16.54
C HIS A 51 4.54 9.58 16.14
N LEU A 52 3.87 8.47 15.88
CA LEU A 52 2.44 8.45 15.49
C LEU A 52 1.51 8.79 16.67
N LEU A 53 1.96 8.53 17.91
CA LEU A 53 1.20 8.82 19.13
C LEU A 53 1.84 9.94 19.97
N ALA A 54 2.97 10.48 19.55
CA ALA A 54 3.66 11.56 20.27
C ALA A 54 2.75 12.77 20.43
N GLY A 55 2.72 13.33 21.66
CA GLY A 55 1.92 14.51 21.99
C GLY A 55 0.39 14.27 22.08
N LYS A 56 -0.08 13.04 21.92
CA LYS A 56 -1.50 12.72 22.11
C LYS A 56 -1.81 12.47 23.58
N ALA A 57 -2.88 13.09 24.08
CA ALA A 57 -3.33 12.91 25.47
C ALA A 57 -3.90 11.51 25.75
N LYS A 58 -4.42 10.84 24.71
CA LYS A 58 -5.00 9.50 24.79
C LYS A 58 -4.52 8.66 23.62
N PHE A 59 -4.32 7.36 23.88
CA PHE A 59 -3.95 6.39 22.86
C PHE A 59 -5.12 5.49 22.53
N PRO A 60 -5.30 5.11 21.25
CA PRO A 60 -6.35 4.20 20.84
C PRO A 60 -6.05 2.79 21.33
N ILE A 61 -7.08 2.04 21.73
CA ILE A 61 -7.01 0.63 22.06
C ILE A 61 -8.22 -0.13 21.54
N PHE A 62 -8.01 -1.41 21.24
CA PHE A 62 -9.09 -2.39 21.18
C PHE A 62 -9.15 -3.16 22.48
N ILE A 63 -10.37 -3.35 23.00
CA ILE A 63 -10.63 -4.07 24.25
C ILE A 63 -11.83 -4.98 24.07
N ASP A 64 -11.79 -6.16 24.65
CA ASP A 64 -12.90 -7.09 24.65
C ASP A 64 -13.90 -6.85 25.80
N SER A 65 -15.01 -7.60 25.80
CA SER A 65 -16.03 -7.50 26.87
C SER A 65 -15.54 -7.99 28.23
N ALA A 66 -14.44 -8.72 28.30
CA ALA A 66 -13.79 -9.13 29.54
C ALA A 66 -12.73 -8.15 30.03
N ASN A 67 -12.62 -6.98 29.40
CA ASN A 67 -11.62 -5.95 29.65
C ASN A 67 -10.17 -6.35 29.32
N ASN A 68 -9.95 -7.35 28.49
CA ASN A 68 -8.62 -7.65 27.97
C ASN A 68 -8.28 -6.67 26.84
N ILE A 69 -7.12 -6.03 26.90
CA ILE A 69 -6.62 -5.20 25.81
C ILE A 69 -6.12 -6.12 24.68
N LEU A 70 -6.63 -5.91 23.48
CA LEU A 70 -6.23 -6.65 22.28
C LEU A 70 -5.00 -6.03 21.62
N SER A 71 -5.00 -4.71 21.53
CA SER A 71 -3.92 -3.95 20.90
C SER A 71 -3.96 -2.48 21.29
N MET A 72 -2.86 -1.80 21.01
CA MET A 72 -2.70 -0.35 21.00
C MET A 72 -2.33 0.09 19.57
N PRO A 73 -3.31 0.28 18.68
CA PRO A 73 -3.06 0.70 17.30
C PRO A 73 -2.38 2.08 17.20
N PRO A 74 -1.54 2.31 16.22
CA PRO A 74 -1.01 1.39 15.22
C PRO A 74 0.30 0.70 15.68
N ILE A 75 0.53 0.57 16.98
CA ILE A 75 1.83 0.19 17.57
C ILE A 75 1.99 -1.31 17.68
N ILE A 76 1.17 -2.00 18.51
CA ILE A 76 1.40 -3.41 18.84
C ILE A 76 0.16 -4.12 19.38
N ASN A 77 0.08 -5.41 19.10
CA ASN A 77 -0.93 -6.31 19.66
C ASN A 77 -0.51 -6.84 21.06
N SER A 78 -1.47 -7.32 21.81
CA SER A 78 -1.24 -8.00 23.09
C SER A 78 -0.75 -9.42 22.87
N GLN A 79 0.18 -9.88 23.71
CA GLN A 79 0.66 -11.26 23.75
C GLN A 79 -0.48 -12.25 24.12
N LEU A 80 -1.38 -11.82 25.00
CA LEU A 80 -2.48 -12.67 25.48
C LEU A 80 -3.51 -12.94 24.38
N THR A 81 -3.94 -11.90 23.68
CA THR A 81 -5.08 -11.95 22.75
C THR A 81 -4.67 -11.92 21.28
N GLY A 82 -3.48 -11.42 20.95
CA GLY A 82 -3.05 -11.16 19.58
C GLY A 82 -2.00 -12.11 19.01
N LYS A 83 -1.54 -13.11 19.79
CA LYS A 83 -0.56 -14.08 19.30
C LYS A 83 -1.21 -15.16 18.46
N ILE A 84 -0.97 -15.13 17.16
CA ILE A 84 -1.33 -16.18 16.20
C ILE A 84 -0.33 -17.33 16.31
N THR A 85 -0.80 -18.54 16.15
CA THR A 85 0.01 -19.77 16.14
C THR A 85 -0.45 -20.68 15.00
N GLU A 86 0.32 -21.74 14.72
CA GLU A 86 -0.06 -22.78 13.74
C GLU A 86 -1.38 -23.49 14.09
N LYS A 87 -1.82 -23.41 15.35
CA LYS A 87 -3.06 -24.02 15.83
C LYS A 87 -4.28 -23.08 15.72
N THR A 88 -4.06 -21.80 15.38
CA THR A 88 -5.14 -20.82 15.26
C THR A 88 -6.00 -21.17 14.04
N LYS A 89 -7.30 -21.32 14.25
CA LYS A 89 -8.28 -21.66 13.21
C LYS A 89 -9.16 -20.47 12.86
N ASP A 90 -9.82 -19.90 13.85
CA ASP A 90 -10.75 -18.80 13.68
C ASP A 90 -10.10 -17.50 14.12
N VAL A 91 -10.27 -16.45 13.32
CA VAL A 91 -9.64 -15.16 13.58
C VAL A 91 -10.64 -14.00 13.52
N PHE A 92 -10.45 -13.06 14.40
CA PHE A 92 -11.03 -11.72 14.31
C PHE A 92 -10.02 -10.82 13.59
N VAL A 93 -10.46 -10.13 12.55
CA VAL A 93 -9.63 -9.18 11.78
C VAL A 93 -10.18 -7.78 11.99
N GLU A 94 -9.30 -6.82 12.27
CA GLU A 94 -9.63 -5.41 12.37
C GLU A 94 -8.74 -4.55 11.48
N CYS A 95 -9.33 -3.46 10.99
CA CYS A 95 -8.62 -2.37 10.33
C CYS A 95 -8.98 -1.08 11.03
N SER A 96 -8.00 -0.31 11.46
CA SER A 96 -8.15 1.00 12.08
C SER A 96 -7.43 2.09 11.31
N GLY A 97 -7.99 3.29 11.25
CA GLY A 97 -7.43 4.41 10.52
C GLY A 97 -8.39 5.60 10.47
N PHE A 98 -8.10 6.55 9.60
CA PHE A 98 -8.81 7.82 9.54
C PHE A 98 -9.87 7.92 8.43
N ASP A 99 -9.85 7.00 7.47
CA ASP A 99 -10.77 6.98 6.33
C ASP A 99 -11.49 5.64 6.24
N PHE A 100 -12.82 5.67 6.45
CA PHE A 100 -13.63 4.46 6.44
C PHE A 100 -13.69 3.78 5.07
N GLY A 101 -13.66 4.54 3.97
CA GLY A 101 -13.66 4.01 2.62
C GLY A 101 -12.40 3.18 2.34
N ILE A 102 -11.24 3.69 2.75
CA ILE A 102 -9.97 2.97 2.64
C ILE A 102 -9.98 1.72 3.55
N LEU A 103 -10.46 1.85 4.79
CA LEU A 103 -10.53 0.71 5.73
C LEU A 103 -11.43 -0.41 5.22
N LYS A 104 -12.58 -0.06 4.61
CA LYS A 104 -13.48 -1.01 3.96
C LYS A 104 -12.76 -1.81 2.86
N LYS A 105 -11.98 -1.13 2.02
CA LYS A 105 -11.19 -1.77 0.96
C LYS A 105 -10.08 -2.66 1.54
N CYS A 106 -9.36 -2.19 2.54
CA CYS A 106 -8.33 -2.98 3.22
C CYS A 106 -8.88 -4.26 3.83
N ILE A 107 -10.00 -4.20 4.56
CA ILE A 107 -10.59 -5.39 5.18
C ILE A 107 -11.07 -6.38 4.12
N ASN A 108 -11.64 -5.91 3.01
CA ASN A 108 -12.09 -6.77 1.92
C ASN A 108 -10.94 -7.58 1.32
N ILE A 109 -9.79 -6.95 1.06
CA ILE A 109 -8.59 -7.65 0.54
C ILE A 109 -8.16 -8.75 1.50
N ILE A 110 -8.09 -8.45 2.81
CA ILE A 110 -7.59 -9.40 3.80
C ILE A 110 -8.52 -10.59 3.97
N VAL A 111 -9.83 -10.33 4.14
CA VAL A 111 -10.77 -11.43 4.39
C VAL A 111 -10.98 -12.30 3.16
N THR A 112 -10.92 -11.75 1.95
CA THR A 112 -10.99 -12.53 0.71
C THR A 112 -9.72 -13.35 0.49
N SER A 113 -8.54 -12.83 0.85
CA SER A 113 -7.29 -13.61 0.85
C SER A 113 -7.34 -14.77 1.83
N LEU A 114 -7.90 -14.56 3.02
CA LEU A 114 -8.08 -15.65 4.00
C LEU A 114 -9.13 -16.67 3.52
N ALA A 115 -10.17 -16.22 2.84
CA ALA A 115 -11.17 -17.12 2.24
C ALA A 115 -10.58 -17.99 1.14
N GLU A 116 -9.70 -17.44 0.29
CA GLU A 116 -8.97 -18.19 -0.73
C GLU A 116 -8.07 -19.29 -0.12
N MET A 117 -7.60 -19.08 1.09
CA MET A 117 -6.87 -20.08 1.88
C MET A 117 -7.79 -21.14 2.53
N GLY A 118 -9.10 -21.09 2.27
CA GLY A 118 -10.10 -22.05 2.79
C GLY A 118 -10.89 -21.54 4.00
N GLY A 119 -10.79 -20.26 4.33
CA GLY A 119 -11.56 -19.65 5.42
C GLY A 119 -13.01 -19.32 5.00
N GLU A 120 -13.90 -19.19 5.97
CA GLU A 120 -15.27 -18.68 5.80
C GLU A 120 -15.37 -17.24 6.33
N ILE A 121 -15.93 -16.33 5.51
CA ILE A 121 -16.06 -14.92 5.89
C ILE A 121 -17.35 -14.71 6.67
N CYS A 122 -17.21 -14.27 7.94
CA CYS A 122 -18.31 -13.86 8.78
C CYS A 122 -18.42 -12.34 8.83
N GLN A 123 -19.65 -11.81 8.71
CA GLN A 123 -19.92 -10.38 8.84
C GLN A 123 -20.11 -9.97 10.31
N MET A 124 -19.72 -8.74 10.60
CA MET A 124 -19.89 -8.12 11.90
C MET A 124 -20.67 -6.81 11.80
N ASN A 125 -21.46 -6.51 12.84
CA ASN A 125 -22.09 -5.21 13.00
C ASN A 125 -21.13 -4.24 13.67
N LEU A 126 -20.84 -3.12 13.01
CA LEU A 126 -20.10 -2.00 13.57
C LEU A 126 -21.08 -0.95 14.09
N ASN A 127 -20.92 -0.55 15.33
CA ASN A 127 -21.76 0.45 15.99
C ASN A 127 -20.93 1.67 16.36
N TYR A 128 -21.12 2.76 15.63
CA TYR A 128 -20.41 4.04 15.83
C TYR A 128 -21.15 5.01 16.76
N GLY A 129 -22.20 4.55 17.44
CA GLY A 129 -23.01 5.40 18.32
C GLY A 129 -24.41 5.65 17.78
N ILE A 130 -24.99 6.81 18.05
CA ILE A 130 -26.42 7.08 17.80
C ILE A 130 -26.77 6.94 16.31
N GLY A 131 -27.33 5.79 15.94
CA GLY A 131 -27.93 5.54 14.62
C GLY A 131 -26.98 5.12 13.50
N ASP A 132 -25.67 5.18 13.68
CA ASP A 132 -24.71 4.80 12.64
C ASP A 132 -24.27 3.33 12.80
N LYS A 133 -25.02 2.43 12.18
CA LYS A 133 -24.72 1.00 12.12
C LYS A 133 -24.22 0.65 10.72
N LYS A 134 -23.09 -0.01 10.65
CA LYS A 134 -22.48 -0.53 9.42
C LYS A 134 -22.23 -2.02 9.55
N ILE A 135 -22.17 -2.70 8.42
CA ILE A 135 -21.79 -4.12 8.34
C ILE A 135 -20.41 -4.21 7.71
N SER A 136 -19.55 -5.05 8.26
CA SER A 136 -18.21 -5.30 7.73
C SER A 136 -17.90 -6.81 7.76
N PRO A 137 -17.24 -7.36 6.72
CA PRO A 137 -16.94 -6.72 5.44
C PRO A 137 -18.19 -6.53 4.59
N ASP A 138 -18.17 -5.54 3.70
CA ASP A 138 -19.14 -5.37 2.64
C ASP A 138 -18.49 -5.77 1.31
N LEU A 139 -18.86 -6.96 0.85
CA LEU A 139 -18.32 -7.58 -0.37
C LEU A 139 -19.20 -7.32 -1.60
N THR A 140 -20.04 -6.31 -1.55
CA THR A 140 -20.87 -5.91 -2.71
C THR A 140 -19.98 -5.45 -3.84
N SER A 141 -20.18 -6.02 -5.04
CA SER A 141 -19.46 -5.64 -6.25
C SER A 141 -19.84 -4.25 -6.72
N GLU A 142 -18.87 -3.46 -7.12
CA GLU A 142 -19.08 -2.19 -7.81
C GLU A 142 -19.37 -2.42 -9.29
N LYS A 143 -20.18 -1.54 -9.92
CA LYS A 143 -20.49 -1.64 -11.35
C LYS A 143 -19.86 -0.49 -12.11
N MET A 144 -19.14 -0.79 -13.18
CA MET A 144 -18.54 0.17 -14.09
C MET A 144 -18.89 -0.14 -15.53
N LYS A 145 -19.10 0.89 -16.33
CA LYS A 145 -19.34 0.76 -17.76
C LYS A 145 -18.01 0.57 -18.49
N ILE A 146 -17.99 -0.31 -19.49
CA ILE A 146 -16.87 -0.46 -20.43
C ILE A 146 -17.39 -0.40 -21.87
N SER A 147 -16.63 0.25 -22.76
CA SER A 147 -16.93 0.35 -24.18
C SER A 147 -16.03 -0.60 -24.98
N LEU A 148 -16.64 -1.50 -25.73
CA LEU A 148 -15.91 -2.38 -26.67
C LEU A 148 -15.15 -1.57 -27.72
N GLU A 149 -15.75 -0.48 -28.23
CA GLU A 149 -15.11 0.41 -29.21
C GLU A 149 -13.88 1.06 -28.63
N ASN A 150 -13.99 1.63 -27.40
CA ASN A 150 -12.86 2.27 -26.73
C ASN A 150 -11.77 1.27 -26.38
N THR A 151 -12.13 0.07 -25.91
CA THR A 151 -11.20 -1.03 -25.65
C THR A 151 -10.41 -1.38 -26.91
N ASN A 152 -11.08 -1.63 -28.02
CA ASN A 152 -10.43 -1.94 -29.29
C ASN A 152 -9.54 -0.82 -29.81
N LYS A 153 -9.97 0.43 -29.63
CA LYS A 153 -9.20 1.61 -30.03
C LYS A 153 -7.91 1.75 -29.21
N LEU A 154 -7.98 1.59 -27.89
CA LEU A 154 -6.81 1.74 -27.02
C LEU A 154 -5.82 0.58 -27.18
N LEU A 155 -6.31 -0.64 -27.34
CA LEU A 155 -5.46 -1.82 -27.47
C LEU A 155 -5.00 -2.08 -28.91
N GLY A 156 -5.58 -1.40 -29.91
CA GLY A 156 -5.30 -1.68 -31.32
C GLY A 156 -5.82 -3.04 -31.78
N LEU A 157 -6.84 -3.59 -31.10
CA LEU A 157 -7.43 -4.90 -31.36
C LEU A 157 -8.77 -4.79 -32.09
N LYS A 158 -9.34 -5.93 -32.46
CA LYS A 158 -10.67 -6.08 -33.06
C LYS A 158 -11.45 -7.14 -32.30
N LEU A 159 -11.53 -7.01 -30.99
CA LEU A 159 -12.26 -7.94 -30.14
C LEU A 159 -13.76 -7.89 -30.43
N THR A 160 -14.38 -9.03 -30.33
CA THR A 160 -15.83 -9.17 -30.24
C THR A 160 -16.29 -9.01 -28.79
N GLU A 161 -17.59 -8.75 -28.57
CA GLU A 161 -18.14 -8.66 -27.21
C GLU A 161 -17.95 -9.98 -26.42
N LYS A 162 -17.99 -11.12 -27.12
CA LYS A 162 -17.74 -12.43 -26.50
C LYS A 162 -16.29 -12.57 -26.00
N GLU A 163 -15.33 -12.08 -26.76
CA GLU A 163 -13.92 -12.11 -26.38
C GLU A 163 -13.64 -11.12 -25.24
N LEU A 164 -14.19 -9.90 -25.32
CA LEU A 164 -14.12 -8.93 -24.23
C LEU A 164 -14.63 -9.53 -22.92
N LYS A 165 -15.83 -10.14 -22.96
CA LYS A 165 -16.40 -10.85 -21.80
C LYS A 165 -15.45 -11.92 -21.27
N LYS A 166 -14.91 -12.77 -22.15
CA LYS A 166 -13.97 -13.84 -21.77
C LYS A 166 -12.74 -13.30 -21.05
N PHE A 167 -12.12 -12.24 -21.57
CA PHE A 167 -10.93 -11.66 -20.95
C PHE A 167 -11.22 -11.03 -19.59
N LEU A 168 -12.34 -10.33 -19.46
CA LEU A 168 -12.78 -9.79 -18.17
C LEU A 168 -13.06 -10.90 -17.13
N GLU A 169 -13.68 -12.01 -17.56
CA GLU A 169 -13.93 -13.17 -16.69
C GLU A 169 -12.63 -13.86 -16.23
N ILE A 170 -11.61 -13.92 -17.10
CA ILE A 170 -10.27 -14.42 -16.71
C ILE A 170 -9.65 -13.57 -15.58
N MET A 171 -9.92 -12.26 -15.60
CA MET A 171 -9.45 -11.32 -14.56
C MET A 171 -10.37 -11.27 -13.32
N GLY A 172 -11.36 -12.16 -13.24
CA GLY A 172 -12.26 -12.28 -12.09
C GLY A 172 -13.45 -11.32 -12.08
N HIS A 173 -13.69 -10.61 -13.19
CA HIS A 173 -14.85 -9.74 -13.34
C HIS A 173 -16.05 -10.49 -13.94
N ASN A 174 -17.26 -10.00 -13.64
CA ASN A 174 -18.45 -10.41 -14.37
C ASN A 174 -18.85 -9.32 -15.36
N TYR A 175 -19.18 -9.71 -16.60
CA TYR A 175 -19.59 -8.78 -17.66
C TYR A 175 -21.00 -9.06 -18.14
N GLU A 176 -21.82 -8.02 -18.19
CA GLU A 176 -23.17 -8.08 -18.76
C GLU A 176 -23.53 -6.77 -19.47
N LYS A 177 -23.81 -6.85 -20.76
CA LYS A 177 -24.37 -5.75 -21.60
C LYS A 177 -23.64 -4.40 -21.43
N GLY A 178 -22.31 -4.41 -21.51
CA GLY A 178 -21.49 -3.21 -21.40
C GLY A 178 -21.19 -2.75 -19.97
N PHE A 179 -21.61 -3.51 -18.96
CA PHE A 179 -21.29 -3.26 -17.57
C PHE A 179 -20.44 -4.39 -16.98
N VAL A 180 -19.43 -3.99 -16.23
CA VAL A 180 -18.54 -4.88 -15.50
C VAL A 180 -18.88 -4.83 -14.02
N SER A 181 -19.11 -5.99 -13.40
CA SER A 181 -19.19 -6.10 -11.94
C SER A 181 -17.79 -6.38 -11.41
N ILE A 182 -17.24 -5.40 -10.67
CA ILE A 182 -15.89 -5.41 -10.12
C ILE A 182 -15.95 -6.04 -8.74
N PRO A 183 -15.17 -7.10 -8.45
CA PRO A 183 -15.13 -7.71 -7.12
C PRO A 183 -14.68 -6.72 -6.05
N ALA A 184 -15.19 -6.88 -4.83
CA ALA A 184 -14.95 -5.95 -3.73
C ALA A 184 -13.49 -5.90 -3.24
N TRP A 185 -12.64 -6.84 -3.62
CA TRP A 185 -11.20 -6.85 -3.34
C TRP A 185 -10.36 -6.14 -4.40
N ARG A 186 -10.92 -5.84 -5.60
CA ARG A 186 -10.27 -5.07 -6.65
C ARG A 186 -10.43 -3.57 -6.34
N VAL A 187 -9.52 -3.06 -5.54
CA VAL A 187 -9.52 -1.66 -5.06
C VAL A 187 -8.76 -0.71 -5.99
N ASP A 188 -8.11 -1.26 -6.97
CA ASP A 188 -7.26 -0.63 -7.98
C ASP A 188 -8.07 -0.16 -9.20
N VAL A 189 -9.27 -0.72 -9.44
CA VAL A 189 -10.12 -0.36 -10.59
C VAL A 189 -10.90 0.91 -10.28
N LEU A 190 -10.42 2.04 -10.78
CA LEU A 190 -10.99 3.37 -10.53
C LEU A 190 -11.61 4.00 -11.78
N HIS A 191 -11.22 3.53 -12.97
CA HIS A 191 -11.64 4.07 -14.26
C HIS A 191 -11.76 2.95 -15.31
N GLU A 192 -12.48 3.21 -16.40
CA GLU A 192 -12.62 2.27 -17.54
C GLU A 192 -11.28 1.77 -18.07
N VAL A 193 -10.24 2.63 -18.06
CA VAL A 193 -8.89 2.28 -18.54
C VAL A 193 -8.28 1.13 -17.73
N ASP A 194 -8.57 1.03 -16.44
CA ASP A 194 -8.06 -0.05 -15.59
C ASP A 194 -8.66 -1.40 -16.01
N LEU A 195 -9.94 -1.40 -16.43
CA LEU A 195 -10.58 -2.59 -16.99
C LEU A 195 -10.00 -2.94 -18.37
N ILE A 196 -9.66 -1.94 -19.18
CA ILE A 196 -9.01 -2.15 -20.48
C ILE A 196 -7.60 -2.71 -20.29
N GLU A 197 -6.87 -2.28 -19.26
CA GLU A 197 -5.59 -2.88 -18.89
C GLU A 197 -5.74 -4.34 -18.48
N ASP A 198 -6.75 -4.68 -17.68
CA ASP A 198 -7.06 -6.07 -17.34
C ASP A 198 -7.33 -6.92 -18.60
N VAL A 199 -8.04 -6.38 -19.58
CA VAL A 199 -8.24 -7.04 -20.88
C VAL A 199 -6.91 -7.27 -21.60
N ALA A 200 -5.99 -6.29 -21.58
CA ALA A 200 -4.68 -6.43 -22.18
C ALA A 200 -3.83 -7.51 -21.48
N ILE A 201 -3.89 -7.55 -20.14
CA ILE A 201 -3.22 -8.59 -19.34
C ILE A 201 -3.77 -9.99 -19.71
N ALA A 202 -5.09 -10.14 -19.75
CA ALA A 202 -5.73 -11.40 -20.09
C ALA A 202 -5.50 -11.83 -21.54
N TYR A 203 -5.38 -10.87 -22.45
CA TYR A 203 -5.00 -11.11 -23.84
C TYR A 203 -3.56 -11.59 -23.96
N GLY A 204 -2.67 -11.08 -23.10
CA GLY A 204 -1.25 -11.35 -23.04
C GLY A 204 -0.42 -10.33 -23.81
N TYR A 205 0.46 -9.63 -23.14
CA TYR A 205 1.29 -8.59 -23.74
C TYR A 205 2.20 -9.09 -24.87
N ASP A 206 2.65 -10.34 -24.80
CA ASP A 206 3.47 -10.98 -25.84
C ASP A 206 2.70 -11.21 -27.16
N ASN A 207 1.38 -11.15 -27.13
CA ASN A 207 0.54 -11.30 -28.31
C ASN A 207 0.31 -9.98 -29.08
N PHE A 208 0.78 -8.85 -28.55
CA PHE A 208 0.71 -7.58 -29.26
C PHE A 208 1.85 -7.46 -30.27
N GLU A 209 1.48 -7.20 -31.52
CA GLU A 209 2.46 -6.92 -32.57
C GLU A 209 2.84 -5.45 -32.52
N PRO A 210 4.11 -5.09 -32.18
CA PRO A 210 4.53 -3.71 -32.18
C PRO A 210 4.53 -3.15 -33.59
N SER A 211 3.92 -1.98 -33.79
CA SER A 211 3.90 -1.29 -35.05
C SER A 211 4.53 0.11 -34.94
N ILE A 212 5.31 0.46 -35.94
CA ILE A 212 5.85 1.83 -36.05
C ILE A 212 4.72 2.73 -36.58
N PRO A 213 4.38 3.82 -35.89
CA PRO A 213 3.33 4.74 -36.37
C PRO A 213 3.72 5.32 -37.73
N SER A 214 2.79 5.30 -38.67
CA SER A 214 2.99 5.94 -39.99
C SER A 214 2.78 7.45 -39.89
N ILE A 215 3.68 8.13 -39.15
CA ILE A 215 3.66 9.57 -38.96
C ILE A 215 4.87 10.15 -39.66
N SER A 216 4.66 11.13 -40.54
CA SER A 216 5.77 11.95 -41.11
C SER A 216 6.31 12.85 -40.04
N THR A 217 7.45 12.51 -39.48
CA THR A 217 8.19 13.38 -38.56
C THR A 217 9.59 13.62 -39.13
N ILE A 218 10.05 14.86 -39.00
CA ILE A 218 11.46 15.19 -39.24
C ILE A 218 12.14 15.11 -37.87
N GLY A 219 12.80 13.97 -37.63
CA GLY A 219 13.65 13.81 -36.45
C GLY A 219 14.91 14.67 -36.61
N LYS A 220 15.22 15.45 -35.59
CA LYS A 220 16.46 16.22 -35.52
C LYS A 220 17.06 16.06 -34.14
N GLU A 221 18.32 15.67 -34.09
CA GLU A 221 19.03 15.56 -32.81
C GLU A 221 19.27 16.97 -32.23
N ASP A 222 19.11 17.09 -30.90
CA ASP A 222 19.38 18.33 -30.19
C ASP A 222 20.88 18.65 -30.30
N LYS A 223 21.20 19.91 -30.56
CA LYS A 223 22.59 20.37 -30.70
C LYS A 223 23.44 20.10 -29.46
N LYS A 224 22.82 20.13 -28.25
CA LYS A 224 23.52 19.84 -27.00
C LYS A 224 23.93 18.38 -26.93
N GLU A 225 23.07 17.45 -27.40
CA GLU A 225 23.40 16.03 -27.41
C GLU A 225 24.52 15.69 -28.38
N ILE A 226 24.60 16.38 -29.52
CA ILE A 226 25.74 16.28 -30.44
C ILE A 226 27.03 16.69 -29.72
N ILE A 227 27.03 17.88 -29.08
CA ILE A 227 28.19 18.37 -28.33
C ILE A 227 28.59 17.42 -27.20
N LYS A 228 27.64 16.94 -26.42
CA LYS A 228 27.91 15.98 -25.35
C LYS A 228 28.60 14.71 -25.88
N ARG A 229 28.09 14.15 -26.97
CA ARG A 229 28.67 12.96 -27.59
C ARG A 229 30.09 13.21 -28.07
N GLU A 230 30.36 14.35 -28.74
CA GLU A 230 31.71 14.71 -29.18
C GLU A 230 32.65 14.89 -27.98
N MET A 231 32.21 15.55 -26.91
CA MET A 231 32.98 15.67 -25.67
C MET A 231 33.26 14.31 -25.03
N SER A 232 32.31 13.42 -24.98
CA SER A 232 32.48 12.06 -24.44
C SER A 232 33.60 11.32 -25.21
N TYR A 233 33.63 11.41 -26.54
CA TYR A 233 34.70 10.80 -27.34
C TYR A 233 36.07 11.38 -27.04
N ILE A 234 36.18 12.70 -26.92
CA ILE A 234 37.43 13.39 -26.59
C ILE A 234 37.92 12.96 -25.19
N LEU A 235 37.03 13.00 -24.20
CA LEU A 235 37.36 12.62 -22.81
C LEU A 235 37.73 11.13 -22.68
N ALA A 236 37.03 10.25 -23.37
CA ALA A 236 37.39 8.85 -23.46
C ALA A 236 38.78 8.64 -24.08
N GLY A 237 39.12 9.42 -25.12
CA GLY A 237 40.44 9.41 -25.71
C GLY A 237 41.55 9.91 -24.77
N LEU A 238 41.20 10.72 -23.77
CA LEU A 238 42.07 11.15 -22.67
C LEU A 238 42.10 10.15 -21.50
N ASN A 239 41.55 8.98 -21.68
CA ASN A 239 41.47 7.92 -20.68
C ASN A 239 40.62 8.27 -19.44
N LEU A 240 39.56 9.10 -19.62
CA LEU A 240 38.57 9.40 -18.61
C LEU A 240 37.39 8.44 -18.77
N LEU A 241 36.84 7.98 -17.64
CA LEU A 241 35.68 7.10 -17.58
C LEU A 241 34.40 7.93 -17.40
N GLU A 242 33.48 7.79 -18.34
CA GLU A 242 32.13 8.37 -18.20
C GLU A 242 31.30 7.60 -17.18
N LEU A 243 30.70 8.29 -16.22
CA LEU A 243 29.84 7.72 -15.20
C LEU A 243 28.43 8.33 -15.27
N SER A 244 27.42 7.48 -15.23
CA SER A 244 26.03 7.90 -15.05
C SER A 244 25.58 7.55 -13.64
N ASN A 245 25.32 8.57 -12.83
CA ASN A 245 24.91 8.42 -11.43
C ASN A 245 23.43 8.71 -11.28
N TYR A 246 22.81 8.11 -10.24
CA TYR A 246 21.46 8.48 -9.83
C TYR A 246 21.40 9.94 -9.38
N HIS A 247 20.30 10.63 -9.68
CA HIS A 247 20.10 12.02 -9.30
C HIS A 247 19.85 12.19 -7.80
N LEU A 248 19.20 11.20 -7.16
CA LEU A 248 18.97 11.21 -5.73
C LEU A 248 20.10 10.50 -4.99
N THR A 249 20.48 11.07 -3.84
CA THR A 249 21.52 10.54 -2.96
C THR A 249 21.20 10.85 -1.50
N LYS A 250 22.04 10.34 -0.58
CA LYS A 250 21.97 10.65 0.86
C LYS A 250 22.88 11.82 1.19
N LYS A 251 22.45 12.65 2.13
CA LYS A 251 23.23 13.80 2.60
C LYS A 251 24.59 13.39 3.14
N ASP A 252 24.61 12.32 3.97
CA ASP A 252 25.86 11.81 4.54
C ASP A 252 26.82 11.29 3.47
N ASP A 253 26.31 10.61 2.44
CA ASP A 253 27.13 10.14 1.33
C ASP A 253 27.76 11.30 0.57
N GLN A 254 27.01 12.38 0.36
CA GLN A 254 27.47 13.56 -0.37
C GLN A 254 28.49 14.38 0.45
N ILE A 255 28.41 14.35 1.76
CA ILE A 255 29.32 15.11 2.65
C ILE A 255 30.48 14.22 3.07
N GLN A 256 30.21 13.14 3.80
CA GLN A 256 31.26 12.35 4.48
C GLN A 256 32.08 11.53 3.48
N LYS A 257 31.43 10.80 2.58
CA LYS A 257 32.14 9.94 1.62
C LYS A 257 32.88 10.76 0.55
N MET A 258 32.46 11.99 0.30
CA MET A 258 33.15 12.91 -0.61
C MET A 258 34.24 13.72 0.08
N GLY A 259 34.47 13.53 1.39
CA GLY A 259 35.53 14.19 2.15
C GLY A 259 35.25 15.67 2.45
N PHE A 260 34.03 16.14 2.32
CA PHE A 260 33.67 17.49 2.71
C PHE A 260 33.54 17.64 4.23
N SER A 261 33.95 18.75 4.79
CA SER A 261 33.74 19.06 6.19
C SER A 261 32.32 19.58 6.43
N LYS A 262 31.81 19.45 7.67
CA LYS A 262 30.51 20.04 8.06
C LYS A 262 30.44 21.57 7.87
N LYS A 263 31.55 22.24 7.66
CA LYS A 263 31.62 23.68 7.39
C LYS A 263 31.39 24.02 5.92
N ASP A 264 31.60 23.05 5.04
CA ASP A 264 31.35 23.17 3.61
C ASP A 264 29.87 22.85 3.34
N VAL A 265 28.96 23.58 4.01
CA VAL A 265 27.52 23.35 3.88
C VAL A 265 27.10 23.70 2.44
N LEU A 266 27.09 22.71 1.61
CA LEU A 266 26.48 22.79 0.28
C LEU A 266 24.96 22.96 0.43
N ASN A 267 24.39 23.90 -0.27
CA ASN A 267 22.95 24.06 -0.36
C ASN A 267 22.38 22.86 -1.16
N PHE A 268 21.87 21.88 -0.46
CA PHE A 268 21.20 20.73 -1.09
C PHE A 268 19.74 21.07 -1.38
N VAL A 269 19.26 20.61 -2.53
CA VAL A 269 17.84 20.55 -2.80
C VAL A 269 17.31 19.27 -2.19
N GLU A 270 16.44 19.39 -1.21
CA GLU A 270 15.79 18.24 -0.55
C GLU A 270 14.44 17.95 -1.17
N VAL A 271 14.15 16.66 -1.40
CA VAL A 271 12.85 16.21 -1.90
C VAL A 271 11.87 16.13 -0.72
N GLU A 272 10.78 16.87 -0.82
CA GLU A 272 9.72 16.86 0.19
C GLU A 272 9.04 15.47 0.25
N ASN A 273 8.84 14.97 1.46
CA ASN A 273 8.17 13.69 1.71
C ASN A 273 8.81 12.47 1.02
N SER A 274 10.14 12.45 0.88
CA SER A 274 10.83 11.26 0.39
C SER A 274 10.53 10.04 1.28
N LYS A 275 10.22 8.91 0.66
CA LYS A 275 9.96 7.63 1.36
C LYS A 275 11.25 6.88 1.72
N THR A 276 12.40 7.40 1.31
CA THR A 276 13.71 6.77 1.53
C THR A 276 14.72 7.81 2.02
N ASP A 277 15.87 7.34 2.51
CA ASP A 277 17.00 8.21 2.89
C ASP A 277 17.66 8.91 1.69
N TYR A 278 17.33 8.49 0.46
CA TYR A 278 17.80 9.14 -0.78
C TYR A 278 16.90 10.34 -1.08
N ASN A 279 17.08 11.40 -0.32
CA ASN A 279 16.17 12.53 -0.26
C ASN A 279 16.78 13.87 -0.73
N ILE A 280 18.04 13.88 -1.16
CA ILE A 280 18.66 15.06 -1.73
C ILE A 280 19.05 14.85 -3.18
N LEU A 281 19.00 15.93 -3.97
CA LEU A 281 19.59 15.92 -5.30
C LEU A 281 21.12 15.95 -5.16
N ARG A 282 21.79 15.12 -5.99
CA ARG A 282 23.25 15.13 -6.08
C ARG A 282 23.71 16.52 -6.53
N SER A 283 24.62 17.13 -5.79
CA SER A 283 25.34 18.33 -6.23
C SER A 283 26.48 17.92 -7.15
N ASN A 284 26.72 18.70 -8.17
CA ASN A 284 27.89 18.56 -9.05
C ASN A 284 29.15 19.09 -8.37
#